data_2411a964c5a8a56471d2d1d4060c1e08
#
_entry.id   2411a964c5a8a56471d2d1d4060c1e08
#
_cell.length_a   1.000
_cell.length_b   1.000
_cell.length_c   1.000
_cell.angle_alpha   90.00
_cell.angle_beta   90.00
_cell.angle_gamma   90.00
#
_symmetry.space_group_name_H-M   'P 1'
#
loop_
_entity.id
_entity.type
_entity.pdbx_description
1 polymer ?
#
loop_
_entity_poly.entity_id
_entity_poly.type
_entity_poly.pdbx_seq_one_letter_code
_entity_poly.pdbx_strand_id
1 'polypeptide(L)' 'MKIAFGCDPNATEFKLQLMDYVKGLGHEVADFGSDDPIYANTAIEVAQAVAGGKYDRGIIVCGTGIGVSI' A
#
# COMPACT_ATOMS: atom_id res chain seq x y z
N MET A 1 14.24 -3.09 -1.39
CA MET A 1 12.96 -3.86 -1.43
C MET A 1 11.93 -3.13 -2.25
N LYS A 2 11.11 -3.85 -2.97
CA LYS A 2 9.95 -3.26 -3.67
C LYS A 2 8.72 -3.45 -2.80
N ILE A 3 8.06 -2.35 -2.48
CA ILE A 3 6.91 -2.36 -1.57
C ILE A 3 5.71 -1.74 -2.26
N ALA A 4 4.59 -2.48 -2.30
CA ALA A 4 3.33 -2.02 -2.86
C ALA A 4 2.48 -1.41 -1.75
N PHE A 5 1.89 -0.26 -2.03
CA PHE A 5 1.03 0.44 -1.08
C PHE A 5 -0.37 0.58 -1.64
N GLY A 6 -1.35 0.37 -0.79
CA GLY A 6 -2.75 0.69 -1.08
C GLY A 6 -3.40 1.25 0.16
N CYS A 7 -4.52 1.95 -0.02
CA CYS A 7 -5.28 2.46 1.12
C CYS A 7 -6.73 2.67 0.74
N ASP A 8 -7.60 2.85 1.75
CA ASP A 8 -8.93 3.34 1.49
C ASP A 8 -8.88 4.85 1.24
N PRO A 9 -9.95 5.45 0.67
CA PRO A 9 -9.93 6.88 0.34
C PRO A 9 -9.71 7.81 1.54
N ASN A 10 -10.00 7.37 2.75
CA ASN A 10 -9.86 8.19 3.96
C ASN A 10 -8.43 8.19 4.50
N ALA A 11 -7.58 7.30 4.02
CA ALA A 11 -6.21 7.16 4.53
C ALA A 11 -5.15 7.61 3.53
N THR A 12 -5.54 8.34 2.48
CA THR A 12 -4.61 8.74 1.41
C THR A 12 -3.44 9.55 1.94
N GLU A 13 -3.70 10.51 2.80
CA GLU A 13 -2.65 11.39 3.35
C GLU A 13 -1.65 10.58 4.17
N PHE A 14 -2.15 9.70 5.02
CA PHE A 14 -1.30 8.82 5.84
C PHE A 14 -0.45 7.91 4.94
N LYS A 15 -1.05 7.35 3.89
CA LYS A 15 -0.33 6.51 2.95
C LYS A 15 0.83 7.27 2.31
N LEU A 16 0.58 8.50 1.86
CA LEU A 16 1.62 9.31 1.21
C LEU A 16 2.78 9.62 2.15
N GLN A 17 2.49 9.92 3.40
CA GLN A 17 3.52 10.13 4.41
C GLN A 17 4.35 8.88 4.65
N LEU A 18 3.68 7.74 4.74
CA LEU A 18 4.35 6.46 4.96
C LEU A 18 5.22 6.06 3.76
N MET A 19 4.71 6.27 2.55
CA MET A 19 5.47 6.01 1.33
C MET A 19 6.75 6.85 1.27
N ASP A 20 6.64 8.13 1.61
CA ASP A 20 7.79 9.02 1.63
C ASP A 20 8.84 8.57 2.64
N TYR A 21 8.41 8.17 3.81
CA TYR A 21 9.30 7.64 4.85
C TYR A 21 10.02 6.37 4.39
N VAL A 22 9.29 5.42 3.84
CA VAL A 22 9.85 4.15 3.36
C VAL A 22 10.80 4.38 2.19
N LYS A 23 10.45 5.28 1.27
CA LYS A 23 11.31 5.64 0.15
C LYS A 23 12.61 6.26 0.66
N GLY A 24 12.55 7.06 1.70
CA GLY A 24 13.72 7.66 2.34
C GLY A 24 14.67 6.62 2.94
N LEU A 25 14.17 5.43 3.26
CA LEU A 25 14.99 4.32 3.75
C LEU A 25 15.69 3.55 2.62
N GLY A 26 15.50 3.93 1.36
CA GLY A 26 16.15 3.30 0.22
C GLY A 26 15.33 2.23 -0.48
N HIS A 27 14.04 2.11 -0.17
CA HIS A 27 13.16 1.15 -0.82
C HIS A 27 12.44 1.75 -2.03
N GLU A 28 12.09 0.91 -2.99
CA GLU A 28 11.19 1.29 -4.07
C GLU A 28 9.75 1.15 -3.59
N VAL A 29 8.91 2.15 -3.89
CA VAL A 29 7.52 2.14 -3.48
C VAL A 29 6.63 2.28 -4.72
N ALA A 30 5.47 1.62 -4.69
CA ALA A 30 4.46 1.72 -5.74
C ALA A 30 3.11 1.99 -5.09
N ASP A 31 2.36 2.90 -5.67
CA ASP A 31 1.04 3.29 -5.17
C ASP A 31 -0.04 2.64 -6.04
N PHE A 32 -0.81 1.75 -5.43
CA PHE A 32 -1.94 1.11 -6.10
C PHE A 32 -3.21 1.95 -6.02
N GLY A 33 -3.10 3.13 -5.41
CA GLY A 33 -4.17 4.10 -5.40
C GLY A 33 -5.14 3.95 -4.24
N SER A 34 -6.08 4.89 -4.22
CA SER A 34 -7.13 4.94 -3.22
C SER A 34 -8.47 5.36 -3.84
N ASP A 35 -8.57 5.28 -5.17
CA ASP A 35 -9.75 5.77 -5.90
C ASP A 35 -10.94 4.80 -5.82
N ASP A 36 -10.67 3.54 -5.51
CA ASP A 36 -11.73 2.56 -5.39
C ASP A 36 -12.42 2.71 -4.03
N PRO A 37 -13.72 3.02 -4.00
CA PRO A 37 -14.45 3.12 -2.74
C PRO A 37 -14.56 1.79 -2.00
N ILE A 38 -14.29 0.68 -2.70
CA ILE A 38 -14.28 -0.64 -2.09
C ILE A 38 -12.83 -0.98 -1.73
N TYR A 39 -12.47 -0.72 -0.50
CA TYR A 39 -11.14 -0.97 0.06
C TYR A 39 -10.61 -2.38 -0.24
N ALA A 40 -11.50 -3.39 -0.20
CA ALA A 40 -11.10 -4.78 -0.43
C ALA A 40 -10.49 -5.01 -1.81
N ASN A 41 -10.92 -4.26 -2.84
CA ASN A 41 -10.38 -4.42 -4.19
C ASN A 41 -8.92 -3.99 -4.25
N THR A 42 -8.57 -2.87 -3.61
CA THR A 42 -7.19 -2.40 -3.52
C THR A 42 -6.33 -3.41 -2.75
N ALA A 43 -6.85 -3.94 -1.65
CA ALA A 43 -6.14 -4.93 -0.85
C ALA A 43 -5.85 -6.20 -1.66
N ILE A 44 -6.80 -6.65 -2.47
CA ILE A 44 -6.63 -7.82 -3.33
C ILE A 44 -5.54 -7.56 -4.38
N GLU A 45 -5.55 -6.39 -5.02
CA GLU A 45 -4.53 -6.04 -6.01
C GLU A 45 -3.13 -6.05 -5.41
N VAL A 46 -2.96 -5.46 -4.22
CA VAL A 46 -1.66 -5.46 -3.53
C VAL A 46 -1.25 -6.88 -3.17
N ALA A 47 -2.15 -7.68 -2.63
CA ALA A 47 -1.86 -9.05 -2.25
C ALA A 47 -1.44 -9.90 -3.46
N GLN A 48 -2.12 -9.74 -4.59
CA GLN A 48 -1.79 -10.44 -5.82
C GLN A 48 -0.42 -10.04 -6.35
N ALA A 49 -0.07 -8.76 -6.29
CA ALA A 49 1.23 -8.26 -6.73
C ALA A 49 2.36 -8.86 -5.89
N VAL A 50 2.17 -8.99 -4.59
CA VAL A 50 3.15 -9.60 -3.70
C VAL A 50 3.24 -11.11 -3.95
N ALA A 51 2.10 -11.78 -4.03
CA ALA A 51 2.06 -13.23 -4.27
C ALA A 51 2.66 -13.59 -5.64
N GLY A 52 2.53 -12.72 -6.63
CA GLY A 52 3.09 -12.92 -7.95
C GLY A 52 4.58 -12.63 -8.07
N GLY A 53 5.22 -12.22 -6.99
CA GLY A 53 6.66 -11.95 -6.97
C GLY A 53 7.06 -10.60 -7.55
N LYS A 54 6.11 -9.72 -7.88
CA LYS A 54 6.40 -8.39 -8.41
C LYS A 54 6.90 -7.43 -7.34
N TYR A 55 6.49 -7.66 -6.11
CA TYR A 55 6.86 -6.85 -4.95
C TYR A 55 7.25 -7.75 -3.80
N ASP A 56 8.15 -7.27 -2.95
CA ASP A 56 8.63 -8.05 -1.80
C ASP A 56 7.67 -7.96 -0.62
N ARG A 57 6.98 -6.82 -0.50
CA ARG A 57 6.04 -6.58 0.60
C ARG A 57 4.86 -5.76 0.11
N GLY A 58 3.77 -5.85 0.84
CA GLY A 58 2.59 -5.03 0.61
C GLY A 58 2.10 -4.42 1.90
N ILE A 59 1.73 -3.14 1.86
CA ILE A 59 1.20 -2.42 3.02
C ILE A 59 -0.14 -1.83 2.62
N ILE A 60 -1.17 -2.16 3.37
CA ILE A 60 -2.51 -1.62 3.19
C ILE A 60 -2.83 -0.71 4.36
N VAL A 61 -3.18 0.53 4.08
CA VAL A 61 -3.49 1.53 5.10
C VAL A 61 -4.99 1.78 5.11
N CYS A 62 -5.62 1.66 6.26
CA CYS A 62 -7.04 1.95 6.42
C CYS A 62 -7.24 3.22 7.22
N GLY A 63 -8.49 3.72 7.31
CA GLY A 63 -8.80 4.98 7.97
C GLY A 63 -8.44 5.04 9.45
N THR A 64 -8.22 3.90 10.09
CA THR A 64 -7.83 3.82 11.50
C THR A 64 -6.35 3.55 11.69
N GLY A 65 -5.56 3.49 10.60
CA GLY A 65 -4.13 3.21 10.65
C GLY A 65 -3.74 2.14 9.65
N ILE A 66 -2.65 1.40 9.94
CA ILE A 66 -2.21 0.31 9.07
C ILE A 66 -3.11 -0.89 9.29
N GLY A 67 -3.80 -1.29 8.22
CA GLY A 67 -4.71 -2.43 8.28
C GLY A 67 -4.01 -3.76 8.12
N VAL A 68 -3.12 -3.88 7.13
CA VAL A 68 -2.46 -5.15 6.81
C VAL A 68 -1.05 -4.87 6.30
N SER A 69 -0.09 -5.70 6.73
CA SER A 69 1.26 -5.74 6.20
C SER A 69 1.55 -7.17 5.74
N ILE A 70 1.90 -7.29 4.48
CA ILE A 70 2.10 -8.61 3.86
C ILE A 70 3.54 -8.79 3.43
#